data_3a5b3a3970a08cf3da0168a551933496
#
_entry.id   3a5b3a3970a08cf3da0168a551933496
#
_cell.length_a   1.000
_cell.length_b   1.000
_cell.length_c   1.000
_cell.angle_alpha   90.00
_cell.angle_beta   90.00
_cell.angle_gamma   90.00
#
_symmetry.space_group_name_H-M   'P 1'
#
loop_
_entity.id
_entity.type
_entity.pdbx_description
1 polymer ?
#
loop_
_entity_poly.entity_id
_entity_poly.type
_entity_poly.pdbx_seq_one_letter_code
_entity_poly.pdbx_strand_id
1 'polypeptide(L)'
;IQFYTIDGIKIGKEIGLGGRINTVLQSAFFKLAEIIPVDKANELMKAAAKATYGRKGDKIVQMNYDAIDAGANAIVKIDVPESWKTAEDTNMEGALATGSRQDVVDFVNNIQKKVNAQEGNTVPVSVVKAYEDGSTPSGSAAYEKRGIAVDVPVWDATKCLGCNVCS
;
A
#
# COMPACT_ATOMS: atom_id res chain seq x y z
N ILE A 1 -5.22 9.05 -22.90
CA ILE A 1 -5.16 8.63 -21.49
C ILE A 1 -5.14 9.90 -20.64
N GLN A 2 -5.95 9.94 -19.59
CA GLN A 2 -5.88 10.98 -18.57
C GLN A 2 -5.20 10.39 -17.33
N PHE A 3 -4.14 11.04 -16.87
CA PHE A 3 -3.38 10.57 -15.72
C PHE A 3 -3.36 11.65 -14.64
N TYR A 4 -3.73 11.25 -13.43
CA TYR A 4 -3.81 12.13 -12.28
C TYR A 4 -3.10 11.51 -11.08
N THR A 5 -2.52 12.35 -10.23
CA THR A 5 -1.91 11.95 -8.97
C THR A 5 -2.48 12.75 -7.82
N ILE A 6 -2.42 12.15 -6.63
CA ILE A 6 -2.78 12.79 -5.36
C ILE A 6 -1.91 12.23 -4.24
N ASP A 7 -1.33 13.08 -3.40
CA ASP A 7 -0.62 12.67 -2.19
C ASP A 7 -1.59 12.54 -1.02
N GLY A 8 -2.36 11.46 -1.02
CA GLY A 8 -3.31 11.18 0.04
C GLY A 8 -2.67 10.97 1.41
N ILE A 9 -1.43 10.46 1.46
CA ILE A 9 -0.72 10.20 2.72
C ILE A 9 -0.33 11.53 3.39
N LYS A 10 0.20 12.48 2.63
CA LYS A 10 0.52 13.82 3.12
C LYS A 10 -0.74 14.50 3.67
N ILE A 11 -1.81 14.52 2.87
CA ILE A 11 -3.10 15.11 3.27
C ILE A 11 -3.64 14.46 4.55
N GLY A 12 -3.64 13.12 4.62
CA GLY A 12 -4.11 12.41 5.81
C GLY A 12 -3.31 12.74 7.07
N LYS A 13 -2.00 12.91 6.95
CA LYS A 13 -1.13 13.33 8.07
C LYS A 13 -1.42 14.77 8.50
N GLU A 14 -1.52 15.71 7.57
CA GLU A 14 -1.79 17.13 7.85
C GLU A 14 -3.14 17.34 8.55
N ILE A 15 -4.16 16.58 8.19
CA ILE A 15 -5.49 16.63 8.79
C ILE A 15 -5.55 15.88 10.14
N GLY A 16 -4.58 15.00 10.42
CA GLY A 16 -4.53 14.18 11.62
C GLY A 16 -5.22 12.82 11.50
N LEU A 17 -5.56 12.39 10.29
CA LEU A 17 -6.10 11.05 10.00
C LEU A 17 -4.99 9.98 9.88
N GLY A 18 -3.72 10.40 9.87
CA GLY A 18 -2.57 9.50 9.69
C GLY A 18 -2.61 8.80 8.33
N GLY A 19 -2.52 7.48 8.33
CA GLY A 19 -2.57 6.68 7.09
C GLY A 19 -3.98 6.38 6.56
N ARG A 20 -5.03 6.95 7.14
CA ARG A 20 -6.42 6.72 6.71
C ARG A 20 -6.78 7.65 5.57
N ILE A 21 -6.45 7.24 4.36
CA ILE A 21 -6.58 8.05 3.15
C ILE A 21 -7.83 7.72 2.30
N ASN A 22 -8.63 6.73 2.70
CA ASN A 22 -9.79 6.28 1.94
C ASN A 22 -10.77 7.41 1.61
N THR A 23 -11.08 8.28 2.56
CA THR A 23 -12.01 9.41 2.36
C THR A 23 -11.42 10.43 1.38
N VAL A 24 -10.12 10.71 1.46
CA VAL A 24 -9.40 11.59 0.53
C VAL A 24 -9.49 11.04 -0.90
N LEU A 25 -9.17 9.75 -1.08
CA LEU A 25 -9.19 9.11 -2.40
C LEU A 25 -10.62 8.98 -2.97
N GLN A 26 -11.61 8.72 -2.13
CA GLN A 26 -13.01 8.66 -2.54
C GLN A 26 -13.50 10.01 -3.07
N SER A 27 -13.14 11.10 -2.41
CA SER A 27 -13.48 12.45 -2.87
C SER A 27 -12.80 12.77 -4.21
N ALA A 28 -11.52 12.44 -4.36
CA ALA A 28 -10.81 12.57 -5.62
C ALA A 28 -11.47 11.76 -6.76
N PHE A 29 -11.91 10.54 -6.46
CA PHE A 29 -12.61 9.69 -7.42
C PHE A 29 -13.91 10.35 -7.91
N PHE A 30 -14.79 10.82 -7.03
CA PHE A 30 -16.04 11.46 -7.43
C PHE A 30 -15.79 12.74 -8.23
N LYS A 31 -14.74 13.49 -7.90
CA LYS A 31 -14.35 14.69 -8.66
C LYS A 31 -13.92 14.37 -10.09
N LEU A 32 -13.19 13.26 -10.30
CA LEU A 32 -12.67 12.87 -11.61
C LEU A 32 -13.68 12.08 -12.44
N ALA A 33 -14.46 11.22 -11.79
CA ALA A 33 -15.37 10.32 -12.48
C ALA A 33 -16.70 10.98 -12.89
N GLU A 34 -17.08 12.09 -12.24
CA GLU A 34 -18.30 12.87 -12.49
C GLU A 34 -19.57 12.04 -12.64
N ILE A 35 -19.65 10.90 -11.91
CA ILE A 35 -20.81 9.99 -11.95
C ILE A 35 -22.07 10.69 -11.42
N ILE A 36 -21.87 11.58 -10.46
CA ILE A 36 -22.91 12.50 -9.93
C ILE A 36 -22.27 13.89 -9.79
N PRO A 37 -23.09 14.97 -9.74
CA PRO A 37 -22.54 16.30 -9.52
C PRO A 37 -21.65 16.36 -8.29
N VAL A 38 -20.49 17.00 -8.39
CA VAL A 38 -19.46 17.01 -7.35
C VAL A 38 -19.98 17.55 -6.03
N ASP A 39 -20.79 18.61 -6.06
CA ASP A 39 -21.40 19.18 -4.85
C ASP A 39 -22.31 18.18 -4.16
N LYS A 40 -23.09 17.42 -4.94
CA LYS A 40 -23.94 16.35 -4.40
C LYS A 40 -23.13 15.20 -3.83
N ALA A 41 -22.04 14.83 -4.48
CA ALA A 41 -21.11 13.82 -3.95
C ALA A 41 -20.53 14.25 -2.60
N ASN A 42 -20.06 15.49 -2.49
CA ASN A 42 -19.52 16.05 -1.25
C ASN A 42 -20.57 16.08 -0.13
N GLU A 43 -21.80 16.52 -0.44
CA GLU A 43 -22.90 16.50 0.52
C GLU A 43 -23.16 15.09 1.06
N LEU A 44 -23.28 14.09 0.18
CA LEU A 44 -23.53 12.71 0.54
C LEU A 44 -22.37 12.10 1.34
N MET A 45 -21.14 12.38 0.95
CA MET A 45 -19.94 11.92 1.68
C MET A 45 -19.88 12.52 3.09
N LYS A 46 -20.17 13.83 3.24
CA LYS A 46 -20.21 14.49 4.55
C LYS A 46 -21.35 13.92 5.42
N ALA A 47 -22.51 13.67 4.86
CA ALA A 47 -23.61 13.02 5.56
C ALA A 47 -23.24 11.61 6.04
N ALA A 48 -22.60 10.80 5.20
CA ALA A 48 -22.12 9.47 5.54
C ALA A 48 -21.01 9.50 6.63
N ALA A 49 -20.09 10.45 6.54
CA ALA A 49 -19.06 10.65 7.56
C ALA A 49 -19.66 11.01 8.91
N LYS A 50 -20.67 11.90 8.94
CA LYS A 50 -21.40 12.25 10.17
C LYS A 50 -22.14 11.03 10.75
N ALA A 51 -22.83 10.25 9.92
CA ALA A 51 -23.53 9.05 10.37
C ALA A 51 -22.56 8.01 10.96
N THR A 52 -21.39 7.83 10.33
CA THR A 52 -20.42 6.81 10.74
C THR A 52 -19.61 7.24 11.97
N TYR A 53 -19.18 8.49 12.00
CA TYR A 53 -18.21 8.97 13.01
C TYR A 53 -18.82 9.88 14.08
N GLY A 54 -20.10 10.25 13.98
CA GLY A 54 -20.74 11.18 14.94
C GLY A 54 -20.62 10.73 16.40
N ARG A 55 -20.69 9.41 16.65
CA ARG A 55 -20.50 8.86 18.02
C ARG A 55 -19.07 9.00 18.56
N LYS A 56 -18.09 9.27 17.69
CA LYS A 56 -16.67 9.44 18.06
C LYS A 56 -16.31 10.90 18.39
N GLY A 57 -17.27 11.80 18.27
CA GLY A 57 -17.15 13.22 18.55
C GLY A 57 -16.92 14.10 17.32
N ASP A 58 -17.29 15.37 17.46
CA ASP A 58 -17.32 16.34 16.36
C ASP A 58 -15.94 16.56 15.73
N LYS A 59 -14.86 16.46 16.50
CA LYS A 59 -13.50 16.57 15.99
C LYS A 59 -13.22 15.54 14.89
N ILE A 60 -13.61 14.29 15.10
CA ILE A 60 -13.39 13.22 14.11
C ILE A 60 -14.27 13.43 12.87
N VAL A 61 -15.48 13.91 13.06
CA VAL A 61 -16.37 14.26 11.95
C VAL A 61 -15.76 15.38 11.11
N GLN A 62 -15.26 16.44 11.76
CA GLN A 62 -14.64 17.57 11.06
C GLN A 62 -13.39 17.14 10.29
N MET A 63 -12.51 16.32 10.87
CA MET A 63 -11.34 15.78 10.17
C MET A 63 -11.74 15.02 8.88
N ASN A 64 -12.86 14.29 8.89
CA ASN A 64 -13.35 13.64 7.69
C ASN A 64 -13.94 14.62 6.67
N TYR A 65 -14.58 15.71 7.12
CA TYR A 65 -15.03 16.77 6.22
C TYR A 65 -13.84 17.45 5.55
N ASP A 66 -12.81 17.78 6.32
CA ASP A 66 -11.58 18.39 5.80
C ASP A 66 -10.90 17.45 4.77
N ALA A 67 -10.93 16.14 5.01
CA ALA A 67 -10.41 15.13 4.08
C ALA A 67 -11.20 15.05 2.77
N ILE A 68 -12.54 15.21 2.82
CA ILE A 68 -13.39 15.26 1.63
C ILE A 68 -13.05 16.51 0.80
N ASP A 69 -12.96 17.66 1.45
CA ASP A 69 -12.69 18.93 0.76
C ASP A 69 -11.26 18.96 0.20
N ALA A 70 -10.26 18.48 0.96
CA ALA A 70 -8.88 18.39 0.51
C ALA A 70 -8.70 17.40 -0.65
N GLY A 71 -9.37 16.24 -0.59
CA GLY A 71 -9.28 15.22 -1.64
C GLY A 71 -9.77 15.73 -3.00
N ALA A 72 -10.87 16.47 -3.02
CA ALA A 72 -11.37 17.08 -4.25
C ALA A 72 -10.44 18.15 -4.82
N ASN A 73 -9.68 18.85 -3.98
CA ASN A 73 -8.87 20.01 -4.38
C ASN A 73 -7.38 19.69 -4.64
N ALA A 74 -6.88 18.55 -4.18
CA ALA A 74 -5.46 18.21 -4.25
C ALA A 74 -5.08 17.33 -5.45
N ILE A 75 -5.99 17.15 -6.39
CA ILE A 75 -5.74 16.35 -7.61
C ILE A 75 -4.84 17.13 -8.54
N VAL A 76 -3.73 16.50 -8.98
CA VAL A 76 -2.80 17.05 -9.94
C VAL A 76 -2.89 16.24 -11.24
N LYS A 77 -3.20 16.93 -12.35
CA LYS A 77 -3.16 16.32 -13.67
C LYS A 77 -1.71 16.23 -14.14
N ILE A 78 -1.33 15.08 -14.64
CA ILE A 78 -0.01 14.84 -15.23
C ILE A 78 -0.16 14.82 -16.75
N ASP A 79 0.63 15.64 -17.42
CA ASP A 79 0.71 15.61 -18.88
C ASP A 79 1.50 14.36 -19.30
N VAL A 80 0.81 13.47 -20.02
CA VAL A 80 1.39 12.22 -20.49
C VAL A 80 2.24 12.50 -21.74
N PRO A 81 3.57 12.29 -21.68
CA PRO A 81 4.43 12.51 -22.84
C PRO A 81 4.08 11.59 -24.01
N GLU A 82 4.21 12.08 -25.24
CA GLU A 82 3.99 11.26 -26.44
C GLU A 82 4.90 10.02 -26.48
N SER A 83 6.11 10.12 -25.91
CA SER A 83 7.06 9.00 -25.83
C SER A 83 6.51 7.80 -25.05
N TRP A 84 5.53 7.98 -24.17
CA TRP A 84 4.91 6.87 -23.43
C TRP A 84 4.04 5.98 -24.32
N LYS A 85 3.59 6.47 -25.49
CA LYS A 85 2.80 5.68 -26.44
C LYS A 85 3.61 4.58 -27.13
N THR A 86 4.91 4.79 -27.23
CA THR A 86 5.86 3.86 -27.88
C THR A 86 6.86 3.27 -26.89
N ALA A 87 6.63 3.45 -25.59
CA ALA A 87 7.46 2.86 -24.56
C ALA A 87 7.35 1.33 -24.64
N GLU A 88 8.48 0.66 -24.73
CA GLU A 88 8.56 -0.78 -24.61
C GLU A 88 8.45 -1.18 -23.14
N ASP A 89 7.76 -2.28 -22.88
CA ASP A 89 7.71 -2.88 -21.55
C ASP A 89 9.13 -3.32 -21.16
N THR A 90 9.75 -2.57 -20.28
CA THR A 90 10.95 -3.07 -19.63
C THR A 90 10.50 -4.18 -18.69
N ASN A 91 10.94 -5.40 -19.03
CA ASN A 91 10.62 -6.60 -18.25
C ASN A 91 10.95 -6.35 -16.77
N MET A 92 9.93 -6.04 -15.99
CA MET A 92 10.05 -5.79 -14.55
C MET A 92 10.09 -7.11 -13.77
N GLU A 93 10.61 -8.18 -14.36
CA GLU A 93 11.06 -9.34 -13.59
C GLU A 93 12.16 -8.84 -12.65
N GLY A 94 11.74 -8.49 -11.44
CA GLY A 94 12.65 -8.01 -10.42
C GLY A 94 13.78 -9.01 -10.24
N ALA A 95 15.01 -8.52 -10.06
CA ALA A 95 16.19 -9.35 -9.88
C ALA A 95 15.90 -10.53 -8.94
N LEU A 96 16.43 -11.71 -9.26
CA LEU A 96 16.27 -12.89 -8.41
C LEU A 96 16.75 -12.56 -6.98
N ALA A 97 16.03 -13.06 -6.00
CA ALA A 97 16.47 -12.94 -4.61
C ALA A 97 17.78 -13.72 -4.42
N THR A 98 18.70 -13.12 -3.68
CA THR A 98 19.97 -13.73 -3.29
C THR A 98 20.11 -13.65 -1.77
N GLY A 99 20.83 -14.58 -1.17
CA GLY A 99 21.03 -14.58 0.28
C GLY A 99 21.81 -15.82 0.73
N SER A 100 22.17 -15.86 2.02
CA SER A 100 22.94 -16.96 2.59
C SER A 100 22.09 -18.22 2.89
N ARG A 101 20.78 -18.05 3.01
CA ARG A 101 19.84 -19.16 3.28
C ARG A 101 19.15 -19.58 2.01
N GLN A 102 19.61 -20.72 1.43
CA GLN A 102 19.12 -21.22 0.16
C GLN A 102 17.64 -21.61 0.21
N ASP A 103 17.16 -22.17 1.33
CA ASP A 103 15.75 -22.49 1.56
C ASP A 103 14.83 -21.28 1.41
N VAL A 104 15.24 -20.12 1.95
CA VAL A 104 14.51 -18.86 1.83
C VAL A 104 14.56 -18.34 0.39
N VAL A 105 15.74 -18.35 -0.21
CA VAL A 105 15.96 -17.88 -1.60
C VAL A 105 15.11 -18.69 -2.59
N ASP A 106 15.07 -20.00 -2.44
CA ASP A 106 14.28 -20.89 -3.29
C ASP A 106 12.78 -20.65 -3.13
N PHE A 107 12.30 -20.52 -1.90
CA PHE A 107 10.90 -20.16 -1.63
C PHE A 107 10.52 -18.82 -2.26
N VAL A 108 11.34 -17.81 -2.06
CA VAL A 108 11.10 -16.46 -2.57
C VAL A 108 11.05 -16.44 -4.09
N ASN A 109 12.01 -17.05 -4.76
CA ASN A 109 12.10 -17.02 -6.22
C ASN A 109 11.03 -17.88 -6.90
N ASN A 110 10.74 -19.06 -6.35
CA ASN A 110 9.86 -20.03 -7.00
C ASN A 110 8.38 -19.85 -6.62
N ILE A 111 8.07 -19.27 -5.47
CA ILE A 111 6.69 -19.11 -4.98
C ILE A 111 6.36 -17.66 -4.70
N GLN A 112 7.02 -17.03 -3.74
CA GLN A 112 6.61 -15.72 -3.22
C GLN A 112 6.58 -14.63 -4.30
N LYS A 113 7.60 -14.54 -5.15
CA LYS A 113 7.64 -13.57 -6.25
C LYS A 113 6.50 -13.76 -7.25
N LYS A 114 6.23 -15.00 -7.64
CA LYS A 114 5.14 -15.31 -8.57
C LYS A 114 3.77 -14.99 -7.98
N VAL A 115 3.57 -15.33 -6.71
CA VAL A 115 2.31 -14.99 -6.01
C VAL A 115 2.15 -13.47 -5.89
N ASN A 116 3.21 -12.74 -5.55
CA ASN A 116 3.19 -11.28 -5.47
C ASN A 116 2.95 -10.60 -6.83
N ALA A 117 3.39 -11.23 -7.92
CA ALA A 117 3.11 -10.80 -9.30
C ALA A 117 1.71 -11.20 -9.79
N GLN A 118 0.89 -11.85 -8.94
CA GLN A 118 -0.42 -12.43 -9.29
C GLN A 118 -0.33 -13.58 -10.33
N GLU A 119 0.82 -14.20 -10.46
CA GLU A 119 1.11 -15.33 -11.33
C GLU A 119 1.12 -16.68 -10.58
N GLY A 120 0.51 -16.74 -9.41
CA GLY A 120 0.48 -17.94 -8.56
C GLY A 120 -0.04 -19.20 -9.26
N ASN A 121 -0.93 -19.04 -10.24
CA ASN A 121 -1.44 -20.15 -11.05
C ASN A 121 -0.38 -20.81 -11.94
N THR A 122 0.76 -20.17 -12.16
CA THR A 122 1.88 -20.71 -12.93
C THR A 122 2.83 -21.56 -12.08
N VAL A 123 2.68 -21.52 -10.75
CA VAL A 123 3.54 -22.29 -9.84
C VAL A 123 3.14 -23.77 -9.89
N PRO A 124 4.06 -24.69 -10.27
CA PRO A 124 3.76 -26.11 -10.27
C PRO A 124 3.45 -26.64 -8.87
N VAL A 125 2.48 -27.54 -8.75
CA VAL A 125 2.11 -28.17 -7.47
C VAL A 125 3.30 -28.88 -6.82
N SER A 126 4.20 -29.46 -7.62
CA SER A 126 5.43 -30.10 -7.13
C SER A 126 6.35 -29.15 -6.36
N VAL A 127 6.37 -27.86 -6.71
CA VAL A 127 7.16 -26.84 -5.99
C VAL A 127 6.52 -26.51 -4.64
N VAL A 128 5.18 -26.47 -4.57
CA VAL A 128 4.43 -26.19 -3.35
C VAL A 128 4.47 -27.37 -2.37
N LYS A 129 4.70 -28.59 -2.86
CA LYS A 129 4.74 -29.81 -2.04
C LYS A 129 5.74 -29.72 -0.86
N ALA A 130 6.85 -29.00 -1.03
CA ALA A 130 7.82 -28.80 0.05
C ALA A 130 7.26 -28.03 1.26
N TYR A 131 6.10 -27.40 1.10
CA TYR A 131 5.40 -26.55 2.08
C TYR A 131 3.96 -27.01 2.29
N GLU A 132 3.73 -28.33 2.21
CA GLU A 132 2.38 -28.93 2.29
C GLU A 132 1.69 -28.73 3.64
N ASP A 133 2.45 -28.45 4.68
CA ASP A 133 1.96 -28.08 6.01
C ASP A 133 1.53 -26.60 6.13
N GLY A 134 1.67 -25.81 5.04
CA GLY A 134 1.35 -24.38 5.02
C GLY A 134 2.41 -23.48 5.66
N SER A 135 3.53 -24.03 6.13
CA SER A 135 4.62 -23.23 6.68
C SER A 135 5.41 -22.53 5.57
N THR A 136 6.02 -21.39 5.92
CA THR A 136 6.93 -20.66 5.04
C THR A 136 8.28 -20.47 5.74
N PRO A 137 9.40 -20.44 5.03
CA PRO A 137 10.70 -20.25 5.65
C PRO A 137 10.78 -18.92 6.41
N SER A 138 11.22 -18.97 7.68
CA SER A 138 11.45 -17.77 8.48
C SER A 138 12.45 -16.86 7.80
N GLY A 139 12.14 -15.56 7.73
CA GLY A 139 12.97 -14.55 7.06
C GLY A 139 12.55 -14.25 5.61
N SER A 140 11.57 -14.95 5.04
CA SER A 140 11.04 -14.65 3.70
C SER A 140 10.42 -13.25 3.61
N ALA A 141 9.93 -12.70 4.72
CA ALA A 141 9.39 -11.34 4.79
C ALA A 141 10.41 -10.23 4.43
N ALA A 142 11.72 -10.49 4.56
CA ALA A 142 12.77 -9.55 4.15
C ALA A 142 12.75 -9.26 2.63
N TYR A 143 12.15 -10.14 1.86
CA TYR A 143 12.03 -10.03 0.39
C TYR A 143 10.67 -9.48 -0.05
N GLU A 144 9.82 -9.10 0.88
CA GLU A 144 8.54 -8.47 0.56
C GLU A 144 8.72 -7.01 0.18
N LYS A 145 7.96 -6.61 -0.86
CA LYS A 145 8.00 -5.26 -1.43
C LYS A 145 7.37 -4.19 -0.52
N ARG A 146 6.53 -4.60 0.43
CA ARG A 146 5.64 -3.67 1.16
C ARG A 146 6.34 -2.82 2.21
N GLY A 147 7.53 -3.17 2.68
CA GLY A 147 8.20 -2.45 3.75
C GLY A 147 7.32 -2.35 5.00
N ILE A 148 7.05 -3.48 5.66
CA ILE A 148 6.09 -3.60 6.77
C ILE A 148 6.48 -2.73 7.96
N ALA A 149 7.79 -2.56 8.20
CA ALA A 149 8.31 -1.70 9.25
C ALA A 149 9.19 -0.59 8.65
N VAL A 150 8.84 0.66 8.94
CA VAL A 150 9.62 1.84 8.53
C VAL A 150 10.89 1.94 9.39
N ASP A 151 10.75 1.66 10.68
CA ASP A 151 11.82 1.65 11.66
C ASP A 151 11.91 0.25 12.28
N VAL A 152 13.10 -0.33 12.27
CA VAL A 152 13.37 -1.64 12.88
C VAL A 152 14.46 -1.50 13.95
N PRO A 153 14.36 -2.21 15.07
CA PRO A 153 15.42 -2.21 16.07
C PRO A 153 16.67 -2.88 15.49
N VAL A 154 17.80 -2.24 15.69
CA VAL A 154 19.11 -2.79 15.33
C VAL A 154 19.78 -3.33 16.60
N TRP A 155 20.09 -4.62 16.60
CA TRP A 155 20.83 -5.24 17.69
C TRP A 155 22.31 -4.84 17.63
N ASP A 156 22.81 -4.30 18.74
CA ASP A 156 24.21 -3.92 18.90
C ASP A 156 24.95 -4.96 19.79
N ALA A 157 25.76 -5.78 19.16
CA ALA A 157 26.52 -6.84 19.84
C ALA A 157 27.44 -6.29 20.93
N THR A 158 27.95 -5.06 20.79
CA THR A 158 28.89 -4.45 21.75
C THR A 158 28.22 -4.01 23.03
N LYS A 159 26.90 -3.81 23.00
CA LYS A 159 26.09 -3.40 24.14
C LYS A 159 25.22 -4.52 24.71
N CYS A 160 25.21 -5.66 24.05
CA CYS A 160 24.39 -6.79 24.43
C CYS A 160 24.95 -7.53 25.65
N LEU A 161 24.15 -7.66 26.70
CA LEU A 161 24.50 -8.42 27.91
C LEU A 161 24.12 -9.90 27.82
N GLY A 162 23.54 -10.37 26.74
CA GLY A 162 23.09 -11.76 26.56
C GLY A 162 21.96 -12.19 27.49
N CYS A 163 21.10 -11.25 27.95
CA CYS A 163 20.04 -11.54 28.92
C CYS A 163 18.77 -12.16 28.28
N ASN A 164 18.71 -12.32 26.97
CA ASN A 164 17.59 -12.89 26.19
C ASN A 164 16.23 -12.16 26.35
N VAL A 165 16.20 -10.93 26.86
CA VAL A 165 14.94 -10.16 27.01
C VAL A 165 14.35 -9.75 25.65
N CYS A 166 15.18 -9.69 24.60
CA CYS A 166 14.75 -9.29 23.25
C CYS A 166 14.29 -10.46 22.37
N SER A 167 14.33 -11.69 22.83
CA SER A 167 13.97 -12.90 22.07
C SER A 167 12.51 -13.30 22.24
#